data_441119a7d7a0ce6ba3a34782b480d206
#
_entry.id   441119a7d7a0ce6ba3a34782b480d206
#
_cell.length_a   1.000
_cell.length_b   1.000
_cell.length_c   1.000
_cell.angle_alpha   90.00
_cell.angle_beta   90.00
_cell.angle_gamma   90.00
#
_symmetry.space_group_name_H-M   'P 1'
#
loop_
_entity.id
_entity.type
_entity.pdbx_description
1 polymer ?
#
loop_
_entity_poly.entity_id
_entity_poly.type
_entity_poly.pdbx_seq_one_letter_code
_entity_poly.pdbx_strand_id
1 'polypeptide(L)'
;MHRMTEPAPEVPGFPRERLNRYLDRNRTLPVRDTLLRALALGDPPGAAVDLGCGPGKEVAELLRRGWTVEAVDAYPDMVDAARAAAEAAVGADRCSRSLRCVHQRLADWDAPAGSFDLVHAGFSLPFIARADFTALWTRVVRSLRPGGLFAGQFFGPNDSFVAQSPAGSMSVHARAEVDALLAGFTVLSIAEEERDGVIGVPPNEVPKHWHVFHVIARRGG
;
A
#
# COMPACT_ATOMS: atom_id res chain seq x y z
N MET A 1 0.52 -4.68 -37.35
CA MET A 1 -0.81 -4.67 -36.74
C MET A 1 -0.61 -4.53 -35.23
N HIS A 2 -0.68 -3.29 -34.70
CA HIS A 2 -0.66 -3.03 -33.27
C HIS A 2 -1.99 -3.50 -32.70
N ARG A 3 -1.96 -4.52 -31.81
CA ARG A 3 -3.12 -4.83 -30.98
C ARG A 3 -3.36 -3.62 -30.08
N MET A 4 -4.45 -2.91 -30.32
CA MET A 4 -4.98 -1.98 -29.32
C MET A 4 -5.36 -2.84 -28.11
N THR A 5 -4.59 -2.72 -27.04
CA THR A 5 -4.94 -3.30 -25.73
C THR A 5 -6.19 -2.60 -25.25
N GLU A 6 -7.25 -3.35 -24.99
CA GLU A 6 -8.43 -2.82 -24.31
C GLU A 6 -8.02 -2.11 -23.02
N PRO A 7 -8.61 -0.94 -22.75
CA PRO A 7 -8.32 -0.25 -21.48
C PRO A 7 -8.71 -1.17 -20.32
N ALA A 8 -7.81 -1.30 -19.35
CA ALA A 8 -8.07 -2.08 -18.15
C ALA A 8 -9.39 -1.59 -17.50
N PRO A 9 -10.19 -2.52 -16.91
CA PRO A 9 -11.44 -2.15 -16.27
C PRO A 9 -11.19 -1.12 -15.14
N GLU A 10 -11.99 -0.06 -15.13
CA GLU A 10 -11.94 0.95 -14.08
C GLU A 10 -12.23 0.32 -12.72
N VAL A 11 -11.36 0.55 -11.74
CA VAL A 11 -11.64 0.18 -10.35
C VAL A 11 -12.73 1.11 -9.84
N PRO A 12 -13.86 0.59 -9.33
CA PRO A 12 -14.93 1.42 -8.80
C PRO A 12 -14.40 2.45 -7.79
N GLY A 13 -14.69 3.73 -8.02
CA GLY A 13 -14.30 4.84 -7.12
C GLY A 13 -12.96 5.52 -7.46
N PHE A 14 -12.19 5.07 -8.47
CA PHE A 14 -10.94 5.71 -8.84
C PHE A 14 -10.84 5.93 -10.37
N PRO A 15 -11.44 6.99 -10.93
CA PRO A 15 -11.41 7.28 -12.37
C PRO A 15 -10.00 7.49 -12.91
N ARG A 16 -9.76 7.15 -14.17
CA ARG A 16 -8.44 7.21 -14.83
C ARG A 16 -7.77 8.59 -14.76
N GLU A 17 -8.53 9.68 -14.85
CA GLU A 17 -7.99 11.03 -14.68
C GLU A 17 -7.45 11.29 -13.26
N ARG A 18 -8.11 10.72 -12.26
CA ARG A 18 -7.65 10.79 -10.87
C ARG A 18 -6.37 9.95 -10.69
N LEU A 19 -6.27 8.83 -11.41
CA LEU A 19 -5.09 7.96 -11.44
C LEU A 19 -3.87 8.70 -12.00
N ASN A 20 -4.00 9.37 -13.15
CA ASN A 20 -2.90 10.11 -13.77
C ASN A 20 -2.41 11.25 -12.86
N ARG A 21 -3.32 12.01 -12.26
CA ARG A 21 -2.97 13.05 -11.27
C ARG A 21 -2.28 12.46 -10.04
N TYR A 22 -2.70 11.28 -9.61
CA TYR A 22 -2.07 10.56 -8.50
C TYR A 22 -0.65 10.10 -8.86
N LEU A 23 -0.44 9.57 -10.07
CA LEU A 23 0.87 9.17 -10.59
C LEU A 23 1.85 10.33 -10.59
N ASP A 24 1.47 11.45 -11.22
CA ASP A 24 2.33 12.62 -11.36
C ASP A 24 2.74 13.19 -9.99
N ARG A 25 1.79 13.28 -9.07
CA ARG A 25 2.03 13.74 -7.72
C ARG A 25 2.94 12.79 -6.93
N ASN A 26 2.67 11.48 -6.97
CA ASN A 26 3.36 10.52 -6.10
C ASN A 26 4.79 10.20 -6.55
N ARG A 27 5.15 10.48 -7.82
CA ARG A 27 6.54 10.33 -8.30
C ARG A 27 7.52 11.24 -7.56
N THR A 28 7.07 12.41 -7.11
CA THR A 28 7.91 13.43 -6.46
C THR A 28 7.83 13.41 -4.93
N LEU A 29 6.86 12.70 -4.36
CA LEU A 29 6.71 12.62 -2.91
C LEU A 29 7.79 11.71 -2.30
N PRO A 30 8.27 12.02 -1.09
CA PRO A 30 9.20 11.14 -0.38
C PRO A 30 8.58 9.78 -0.07
N VAL A 31 9.44 8.80 0.19
CA VAL A 31 9.04 7.51 0.76
C VAL A 31 8.29 7.74 2.07
N ARG A 32 7.25 6.94 2.31
CA ARG A 32 6.39 7.11 3.49
C ARG A 32 7.16 6.86 4.79
N ASP A 33 6.96 7.75 5.74
CA ASP A 33 7.58 7.69 7.05
C ASP A 33 7.30 6.37 7.78
N THR A 34 6.08 5.83 7.65
CA THR A 34 5.71 4.54 8.26
C THR A 34 6.62 3.40 7.77
N LEU A 35 6.94 3.35 6.47
CA LEU A 35 7.89 2.37 5.94
C LEU A 35 9.30 2.63 6.43
N LEU A 36 9.78 3.89 6.37
CA LEU A 36 11.13 4.24 6.82
C LEU A 36 11.36 3.90 8.29
N ARG A 37 10.36 4.15 9.14
CA ARG A 37 10.40 3.79 10.57
C ARG A 37 10.39 2.27 10.79
N ALA A 38 9.60 1.51 10.00
CA ALA A 38 9.63 0.05 10.06
C ALA A 38 11.02 -0.49 9.70
N LEU A 39 11.63 0.04 8.64
CA LEU A 39 12.97 -0.35 8.20
C LEU A 39 14.08 0.07 9.19
N ALA A 40 13.85 1.15 9.97
CA ALA A 40 14.76 1.60 11.01
C ALA A 40 14.79 0.70 12.26
N LEU A 41 13.88 -0.28 12.37
CA LEU A 41 13.94 -1.30 13.44
C LEU A 41 15.15 -2.23 13.32
N GLY A 42 15.82 -2.23 12.17
CA GLY A 42 17.09 -2.94 11.97
C GLY A 42 16.95 -4.43 11.65
N ASP A 43 15.76 -4.89 11.31
CA ASP A 43 15.58 -6.26 10.81
C ASP A 43 16.37 -6.44 9.48
N PRO A 44 17.03 -7.58 9.28
CA PRO A 44 17.78 -7.82 8.04
C PRO A 44 16.83 -7.86 6.85
N PRO A 45 17.28 -7.41 5.65
CA PRO A 45 16.46 -7.48 4.46
C PRO A 45 16.14 -8.93 4.07
N GLY A 46 14.88 -9.16 3.78
CA GLY A 46 14.33 -10.46 3.37
C GLY A 46 13.35 -10.29 2.21
N ALA A 47 12.21 -10.99 2.30
CA ALA A 47 11.12 -10.87 1.34
C ALA A 47 10.09 -9.86 1.82
N ALA A 48 9.73 -8.90 0.96
CA ALA A 48 8.69 -7.90 1.22
C ALA A 48 7.62 -7.93 0.14
N VAL A 49 6.39 -7.57 0.51
CA VAL A 49 5.34 -7.22 -0.44
C VAL A 49 4.87 -5.80 -0.21
N ASP A 50 4.67 -5.04 -1.31
CA ASP A 50 4.06 -3.71 -1.30
C ASP A 50 2.68 -3.80 -1.95
N LEU A 51 1.65 -3.76 -1.11
CA LEU A 51 0.25 -3.89 -1.50
C LEU A 51 -0.34 -2.53 -1.87
N GLY A 52 -0.62 -2.33 -3.17
CA GLY A 52 -0.96 -1.04 -3.73
C GLY A 52 0.29 -0.19 -3.92
N CYS A 53 1.25 -0.72 -4.66
CA CYS A 53 2.60 -0.15 -4.79
C CYS A 53 2.63 1.22 -5.50
N GLY A 54 1.55 1.59 -6.20
CA GLY A 54 1.50 2.83 -6.96
C GLY A 54 2.71 2.99 -7.87
N PRO A 55 3.30 4.20 -8.01
CA PRO A 55 4.45 4.43 -8.88
C PRO A 55 5.79 3.88 -8.35
N GLY A 56 5.80 3.11 -7.25
CA GLY A 56 6.93 2.29 -6.84
C GLY A 56 8.04 2.96 -6.04
N LYS A 57 7.84 4.12 -5.44
CA LYS A 57 8.88 4.78 -4.63
C LYS A 57 9.27 3.95 -3.40
N GLU A 58 8.31 3.29 -2.75
CA GLU A 58 8.52 2.37 -1.64
C GLU A 58 9.22 1.09 -2.12
N VAL A 59 8.83 0.56 -3.27
CA VAL A 59 9.49 -0.57 -3.95
C VAL A 59 10.96 -0.26 -4.21
N ALA A 60 11.24 0.91 -4.80
CA ALA A 60 12.61 1.36 -5.08
C ALA A 60 13.46 1.46 -3.80
N GLU A 61 12.89 1.97 -2.71
CA GLU A 61 13.58 2.08 -1.42
C GLU A 61 13.88 0.71 -0.81
N LEU A 62 12.91 -0.21 -0.83
CA LEU A 62 13.10 -1.59 -0.37
C LEU A 62 14.23 -2.28 -1.15
N LEU A 63 14.23 -2.17 -2.47
CA LEU A 63 15.28 -2.73 -3.32
C LEU A 63 16.66 -2.13 -3.03
N ARG A 64 16.77 -0.79 -2.82
CA ARG A 64 18.05 -0.15 -2.43
C ARG A 64 18.59 -0.73 -1.13
N ARG A 65 17.72 -1.07 -0.20
CA ARG A 65 18.10 -1.66 1.10
C ARG A 65 18.33 -3.18 1.06
N GLY A 66 18.23 -3.81 -0.10
CA GLY A 66 18.56 -5.23 -0.23
C GLY A 66 17.37 -6.19 -0.16
N TRP A 67 16.14 -5.69 -0.05
CA TRP A 67 14.94 -6.53 -0.02
C TRP A 67 14.67 -7.17 -1.38
N THR A 68 14.07 -8.36 -1.37
CA THR A 68 13.37 -8.93 -2.51
C THR A 68 11.90 -8.51 -2.41
N VAL A 69 11.33 -7.95 -3.48
CA VAL A 69 10.04 -7.27 -3.40
C VAL A 69 9.04 -7.86 -4.37
N GLU A 70 7.83 -8.14 -3.89
CA GLU A 70 6.63 -8.28 -4.69
C GLU A 70 5.87 -6.95 -4.67
N ALA A 71 5.66 -6.34 -5.84
CA ALA A 71 4.94 -5.08 -6.01
C ALA A 71 3.59 -5.38 -6.64
N VAL A 72 2.50 -5.11 -5.93
CA VAL A 72 1.13 -5.43 -6.36
C VAL A 72 0.33 -4.16 -6.54
N ASP A 73 -0.31 -3.99 -7.71
CA ASP A 73 -1.27 -2.91 -7.92
C ASP A 73 -2.39 -3.34 -8.88
N ALA A 74 -3.57 -2.73 -8.72
CA ALA A 74 -4.74 -2.99 -9.54
C ALA A 74 -4.68 -2.31 -10.92
N TYR A 75 -3.74 -1.39 -11.12
CA TYR A 75 -3.58 -0.65 -12.36
C TYR A 75 -2.28 -1.01 -13.06
N PRO A 76 -2.32 -1.43 -14.34
CA PRO A 76 -1.12 -1.81 -15.09
C PRO A 76 -0.13 -0.64 -15.20
N ASP A 77 -0.62 0.59 -15.39
CA ASP A 77 0.22 1.80 -15.48
C ASP A 77 1.03 2.03 -14.19
N MET A 78 0.48 1.65 -13.02
CA MET A 78 1.20 1.71 -11.73
C MET A 78 2.27 0.64 -11.66
N VAL A 79 1.96 -0.57 -12.08
CA VAL A 79 2.90 -1.70 -12.13
C VAL A 79 4.09 -1.39 -13.04
N ASP A 80 3.83 -0.80 -14.21
CA ASP A 80 4.87 -0.38 -15.15
C ASP A 80 5.71 0.78 -14.58
N ALA A 81 5.07 1.76 -13.94
CA ALA A 81 5.77 2.85 -13.27
C ALA A 81 6.65 2.35 -12.11
N ALA A 82 6.16 1.39 -11.32
CA ALA A 82 6.92 0.79 -10.22
C ALA A 82 8.15 0.02 -10.74
N ARG A 83 8.03 -0.71 -11.84
CA ARG A 83 9.15 -1.37 -12.50
C ARG A 83 10.18 -0.35 -12.97
N ALA A 84 9.75 0.71 -13.66
CA ALA A 84 10.65 1.75 -14.14
C ALA A 84 11.38 2.47 -12.99
N ALA A 85 10.68 2.77 -11.89
CA ALA A 85 11.28 3.37 -10.70
C ALA A 85 12.31 2.44 -10.04
N ALA A 86 12.03 1.15 -9.98
CA ALA A 86 12.93 0.13 -9.47
C ALA A 86 14.19 0.00 -10.33
N GLU A 87 14.05 -0.08 -11.65
CA GLU A 87 15.18 -0.16 -12.61
C GLU A 87 16.09 1.08 -12.52
N ALA A 88 15.48 2.27 -12.42
CA ALA A 88 16.22 3.51 -12.20
C ALA A 88 16.97 3.53 -10.86
N ALA A 89 16.43 2.86 -9.84
CA ALA A 89 17.00 2.85 -8.49
C ALA A 89 18.16 1.88 -8.31
N VAL A 90 18.09 0.68 -8.91
CA VAL A 90 19.03 -0.42 -8.64
C VAL A 90 19.60 -1.09 -9.90
N GLY A 91 19.20 -0.63 -11.08
CA GLY A 91 19.60 -1.20 -12.37
C GLY A 91 18.76 -2.43 -12.77
N ALA A 92 18.69 -2.69 -14.09
CA ALA A 92 17.84 -3.72 -14.66
C ALA A 92 18.20 -5.13 -14.17
N ASP A 93 19.51 -5.46 -14.06
CA ASP A 93 19.97 -6.76 -13.61
C ASP A 93 19.54 -7.10 -12.20
N ARG A 94 19.63 -6.15 -11.26
CA ARG A 94 19.17 -6.36 -9.90
C ARG A 94 17.66 -6.39 -9.83
N CYS A 95 17.00 -5.50 -10.56
CA CYS A 95 15.54 -5.45 -10.65
C CYS A 95 15.00 -6.82 -11.10
N SER A 96 15.56 -7.43 -12.16
CA SER A 96 15.10 -8.72 -12.67
C SER A 96 15.23 -9.88 -11.67
N ARG A 97 16.20 -9.82 -10.76
CA ARG A 97 16.41 -10.86 -9.72
C ARG A 97 15.64 -10.62 -8.43
N SER A 98 15.28 -9.38 -8.13
CA SER A 98 14.78 -8.99 -6.80
C SER A 98 13.40 -8.35 -6.82
N LEU A 99 12.77 -8.17 -8.00
CA LEU A 99 11.45 -7.58 -8.13
C LEU A 99 10.52 -8.49 -8.93
N ARG A 100 9.35 -8.77 -8.33
CA ARG A 100 8.19 -9.32 -9.02
C ARG A 100 7.08 -8.28 -9.04
N CYS A 101 6.68 -7.83 -10.22
CA CYS A 101 5.53 -6.93 -10.39
C CYS A 101 4.29 -7.76 -10.73
N VAL A 102 3.18 -7.47 -10.04
CA VAL A 102 1.92 -8.20 -10.16
C VAL A 102 0.79 -7.20 -10.41
N HIS A 103 0.19 -7.30 -11.60
CA HIS A 103 -1.05 -6.58 -11.90
C HIS A 103 -2.23 -7.39 -11.38
N GLN A 104 -2.78 -7.00 -10.21
CA GLN A 104 -3.86 -7.71 -9.55
C GLN A 104 -4.61 -6.78 -8.59
N ARG A 105 -5.93 -6.96 -8.46
CA ARG A 105 -6.71 -6.32 -7.41
C ARG A 105 -6.30 -6.89 -6.06
N LEU A 106 -6.17 -6.03 -5.05
CA LEU A 106 -5.82 -6.49 -3.70
C LEU A 106 -6.89 -7.43 -3.10
N ALA A 107 -8.16 -7.22 -3.45
CA ALA A 107 -9.24 -8.12 -3.03
C ALA A 107 -9.02 -9.57 -3.47
N ASP A 108 -8.30 -9.80 -4.56
CA ASP A 108 -8.01 -11.11 -5.13
C ASP A 108 -6.58 -11.59 -4.82
N TRP A 109 -5.75 -10.73 -4.20
CA TRP A 109 -4.36 -11.07 -3.86
C TRP A 109 -4.29 -12.17 -2.82
N ASP A 110 -3.40 -13.11 -3.05
CA ASP A 110 -3.08 -14.20 -2.13
C ASP A 110 -1.60 -14.59 -2.22
N ALA A 111 -1.07 -15.10 -1.13
CA ALA A 111 0.29 -15.62 -1.05
C ALA A 111 0.36 -16.82 -0.08
N PRO A 112 1.35 -17.71 -0.25
CA PRO A 112 1.58 -18.79 0.71
C PRO A 112 1.81 -18.25 2.13
N ALA A 113 1.47 -19.05 3.12
CA ALA A 113 1.71 -18.69 4.51
C ALA A 113 3.21 -18.47 4.79
N GLY A 114 3.54 -17.41 5.51
CA GLY A 114 4.91 -17.12 5.90
C GLY A 114 5.85 -16.76 4.74
N SER A 115 5.33 -16.19 3.65
CA SER A 115 6.12 -15.79 2.48
C SER A 115 6.96 -14.54 2.72
N PHE A 116 6.53 -13.64 3.61
CA PHE A 116 7.12 -12.32 3.73
C PHE A 116 7.62 -12.00 5.14
N ASP A 117 8.74 -11.32 5.20
CA ASP A 117 9.30 -10.70 6.40
C ASP A 117 8.69 -9.31 6.64
N LEU A 118 8.21 -8.65 5.57
CA LEU A 118 7.55 -7.34 5.64
C LEU A 118 6.35 -7.30 4.68
N VAL A 119 5.20 -6.91 5.19
CA VAL A 119 4.05 -6.46 4.37
C VAL A 119 3.90 -4.96 4.57
N HIS A 120 4.05 -4.21 3.47
CA HIS A 120 3.75 -2.79 3.41
C HIS A 120 2.43 -2.56 2.69
N ALA A 121 1.61 -1.63 3.20
CA ALA A 121 0.34 -1.23 2.60
C ALA A 121 0.12 0.29 2.79
N GLY A 122 0.78 1.08 1.93
CA GLY A 122 0.82 2.54 2.04
C GLY A 122 -0.44 3.22 1.50
N PHE A 123 -1.44 3.47 2.33
CA PHE A 123 -2.72 4.08 1.96
C PHE A 123 -3.53 3.29 0.90
N SER A 124 -3.33 1.99 0.81
CA SER A 124 -4.06 1.13 -0.14
C SER A 124 -5.25 0.41 0.49
N LEU A 125 -5.10 -0.07 1.73
CA LEU A 125 -6.15 -0.82 2.44
C LEU A 125 -7.49 -0.07 2.57
N PRO A 126 -7.52 1.26 2.79
CA PRO A 126 -8.79 1.99 2.86
C PRO A 126 -9.65 1.92 1.60
N PHE A 127 -9.04 1.69 0.43
CA PHE A 127 -9.73 1.62 -0.86
C PHE A 127 -10.24 0.21 -1.22
N ILE A 128 -10.16 -0.73 -0.28
CA ILE A 128 -10.77 -2.05 -0.43
C ILE A 128 -12.23 -1.96 0.00
N ALA A 129 -13.13 -2.59 -0.76
CA ALA A 129 -14.53 -2.66 -0.38
C ALA A 129 -14.70 -3.35 0.98
N ARG A 130 -15.61 -2.83 1.80
CA ARG A 130 -15.84 -3.35 3.17
C ARG A 130 -16.09 -4.86 3.19
N ALA A 131 -16.79 -5.38 2.18
CA ALA A 131 -17.10 -6.80 2.06
C ALA A 131 -15.86 -7.68 1.83
N ASP A 132 -14.82 -7.14 1.18
CA ASP A 132 -13.61 -7.90 0.81
C ASP A 132 -12.49 -7.77 1.85
N PHE A 133 -12.58 -6.77 2.73
CA PHE A 133 -11.49 -6.39 3.62
C PHE A 133 -11.07 -7.50 4.58
N THR A 134 -12.03 -8.16 5.23
CA THR A 134 -11.73 -9.21 6.23
C THR A 134 -10.98 -10.39 5.59
N ALA A 135 -11.38 -10.78 4.38
CA ALA A 135 -10.72 -11.86 3.65
C ALA A 135 -9.29 -11.44 3.24
N LEU A 136 -9.11 -10.21 2.75
CA LEU A 136 -7.78 -9.67 2.45
C LEU A 136 -6.91 -9.60 3.70
N TRP A 137 -7.42 -9.05 4.81
CA TRP A 137 -6.65 -8.93 6.05
C TRP A 137 -6.18 -10.29 6.57
N THR A 138 -7.04 -11.31 6.50
CA THR A 138 -6.67 -12.68 6.86
C THR A 138 -5.50 -13.19 6.02
N ARG A 139 -5.49 -12.92 4.70
CA ARG A 139 -4.38 -13.30 3.80
C ARG A 139 -3.11 -12.51 4.12
N VAL A 140 -3.23 -11.21 4.41
CA VAL A 140 -2.10 -10.37 4.83
C VAL A 140 -1.44 -10.93 6.09
N VAL A 141 -2.23 -11.22 7.13
CA VAL A 141 -1.70 -11.80 8.37
C VAL A 141 -1.03 -13.16 8.12
N ARG A 142 -1.70 -14.03 7.35
CA ARG A 142 -1.17 -15.36 7.02
C ARG A 142 0.15 -15.30 6.25
N SER A 143 0.29 -14.36 5.33
CA SER A 143 1.46 -14.23 4.46
C SER A 143 2.72 -13.77 5.18
N LEU A 144 2.60 -13.08 6.31
CA LEU A 144 3.73 -12.72 7.16
C LEU A 144 4.32 -13.96 7.84
N ARG A 145 5.64 -14.02 7.97
CA ARG A 145 6.31 -14.99 8.86
C ARG A 145 6.03 -14.66 10.32
N PRO A 146 6.11 -15.64 11.24
CA PRO A 146 6.24 -15.34 12.66
C PRO A 146 7.41 -14.35 12.87
N GLY A 147 7.17 -13.26 13.60
CA GLY A 147 8.12 -12.17 13.77
C GLY A 147 8.19 -11.16 12.60
N GLY A 148 7.51 -11.39 11.49
CA GLY A 148 7.46 -10.46 10.36
C GLY A 148 6.70 -9.16 10.68
N LEU A 149 6.98 -8.10 9.94
CA LEU A 149 6.44 -6.77 10.15
C LEU A 149 5.28 -6.45 9.20
N PHE A 150 4.24 -5.85 9.73
CA PHE A 150 3.25 -5.08 8.99
C PHE A 150 3.54 -3.58 9.17
N ALA A 151 3.54 -2.82 8.06
CA ALA A 151 3.65 -1.36 8.07
C ALA A 151 2.63 -0.77 7.10
N GLY A 152 1.66 0.01 7.58
CA GLY A 152 0.61 0.54 6.71
C GLY A 152 -0.33 1.51 7.39
N GLN A 153 -1.38 1.90 6.67
CA GLN A 153 -2.37 2.84 7.14
C GLN A 153 -3.78 2.27 7.02
N PHE A 154 -4.61 2.60 8.03
CA PHE A 154 -6.06 2.46 7.98
C PHE A 154 -6.68 3.86 8.03
N PHE A 155 -7.87 4.02 7.44
CA PHE A 155 -8.65 5.25 7.62
C PHE A 155 -9.62 5.11 8.78
N GLY A 156 -9.77 6.20 9.53
CA GLY A 156 -10.79 6.36 10.53
C GLY A 156 -12.13 6.80 9.93
N PRO A 157 -13.22 6.69 10.70
CA PRO A 157 -14.58 6.98 10.21
C PRO A 157 -14.81 8.44 9.81
N ASN A 158 -13.99 9.38 10.32
CA ASN A 158 -14.13 10.82 10.03
C ASN A 158 -13.34 11.25 8.78
N ASP A 159 -12.62 10.33 8.11
CA ASP A 159 -11.89 10.68 6.89
C ASP A 159 -12.85 11.13 5.78
N SER A 160 -12.61 12.30 5.18
CA SER A 160 -13.56 12.91 4.23
C SER A 160 -13.73 12.11 2.92
N PHE A 161 -12.82 11.20 2.58
CA PHE A 161 -13.03 10.30 1.45
C PHE A 161 -14.21 9.34 1.68
N VAL A 162 -14.49 8.99 2.92
CA VAL A 162 -15.63 8.12 3.27
C VAL A 162 -16.95 8.73 2.83
N ALA A 163 -17.16 10.00 3.16
CA ALA A 163 -18.38 10.72 2.79
C ALA A 163 -18.50 10.98 1.26
N GLN A 164 -17.37 10.96 0.54
CA GLN A 164 -17.29 11.21 -0.90
C GLN A 164 -17.36 9.93 -1.72
N SER A 165 -17.36 8.77 -1.09
CA SER A 165 -17.31 7.46 -1.74
C SER A 165 -18.66 6.74 -1.64
N PRO A 166 -19.02 5.89 -2.61
CA PRO A 166 -20.21 5.04 -2.48
C PRO A 166 -20.19 4.21 -1.21
N ALA A 167 -21.33 4.01 -0.59
CA ALA A 167 -21.45 3.22 0.63
C ALA A 167 -20.85 1.82 0.45
N GLY A 168 -19.98 1.41 1.38
CA GLY A 168 -19.32 0.11 1.36
C GLY A 168 -18.17 -0.05 0.36
N SER A 169 -17.86 0.96 -0.47
CA SER A 169 -16.73 0.91 -1.41
C SER A 169 -15.37 1.11 -0.75
N MET A 170 -15.33 1.53 0.51
CA MET A 170 -14.13 1.74 1.29
C MET A 170 -14.19 0.96 2.61
N SER A 171 -13.02 0.63 3.15
CA SER A 171 -12.85 0.06 4.48
C SER A 171 -12.29 1.10 5.42
N VAL A 172 -13.11 1.47 6.41
CA VAL A 172 -12.75 2.39 7.49
C VAL A 172 -12.95 1.70 8.82
N HIS A 173 -12.17 2.08 9.80
CA HIS A 173 -12.10 1.41 11.09
C HIS A 173 -12.05 2.43 12.21
N ALA A 174 -12.89 2.25 13.23
CA ALA A 174 -12.70 2.94 14.50
C ALA A 174 -11.44 2.39 15.20
N ARG A 175 -10.89 3.14 16.15
CA ARG A 175 -9.67 2.74 16.89
C ARG A 175 -9.79 1.33 17.47
N ALA A 176 -10.89 1.00 18.10
CA ALA A 176 -11.10 -0.33 18.68
C ALA A 176 -11.12 -1.45 17.61
N GLU A 177 -11.60 -1.16 16.39
CA GLU A 177 -11.54 -2.12 15.28
C GLU A 177 -10.09 -2.31 14.79
N VAL A 178 -9.28 -1.24 14.72
CA VAL A 178 -7.86 -1.34 14.39
C VAL A 178 -7.13 -2.18 15.45
N ASP A 179 -7.39 -1.94 16.73
CA ASP A 179 -6.80 -2.72 17.83
C ASP A 179 -7.19 -4.20 17.71
N ALA A 180 -8.44 -4.51 17.33
CA ALA A 180 -8.90 -5.88 17.09
C ALA A 180 -8.23 -6.54 15.86
N LEU A 181 -8.00 -5.80 14.78
CA LEU A 181 -7.27 -6.29 13.60
C LEU A 181 -5.82 -6.65 13.94
N LEU A 182 -5.23 -5.99 14.93
CA LEU A 182 -3.87 -6.21 15.40
C LEU A 182 -3.79 -7.25 16.53
N ALA A 183 -4.89 -7.92 16.87
CA ALA A 183 -4.85 -9.05 17.78
C ALA A 183 -3.90 -10.13 17.24
N GLY A 184 -2.94 -10.58 18.04
CA GLY A 184 -1.87 -11.49 17.58
C GLY A 184 -0.63 -10.81 17.03
N PHE A 185 -0.60 -9.46 17.03
CA PHE A 185 0.60 -8.67 16.77
C PHE A 185 1.11 -8.03 18.06
N THR A 186 2.43 -7.83 18.12
CA THR A 186 3.03 -6.85 19.03
C THR A 186 3.01 -5.50 18.31
N VAL A 187 2.20 -4.56 18.78
CA VAL A 187 2.12 -3.20 18.22
C VAL A 187 3.39 -2.44 18.62
N LEU A 188 4.21 -2.09 17.63
CA LEU A 188 5.45 -1.33 17.83
C LEU A 188 5.21 0.17 17.73
N SER A 189 4.27 0.57 16.89
CA SER A 189 3.82 1.96 16.75
C SER A 189 2.40 1.99 16.21
N ILE A 190 1.56 2.79 16.84
CA ILE A 190 0.27 3.20 16.29
C ILE A 190 0.08 4.67 16.58
N ALA A 191 -0.05 5.49 15.54
CA ALA A 191 -0.33 6.90 15.64
C ALA A 191 -1.64 7.20 14.94
N GLU A 192 -2.56 7.81 15.66
CA GLU A 192 -3.83 8.32 15.14
C GLU A 192 -3.63 9.79 14.78
N GLU A 193 -3.87 10.11 13.54
CA GLU A 193 -3.78 11.46 12.99
C GLU A 193 -5.16 11.89 12.53
N GLU A 194 -5.71 12.92 13.16
CA GLU A 194 -6.97 13.55 12.74
C GLU A 194 -6.75 15.05 12.59
N ARG A 195 -6.87 15.55 11.37
CA ARG A 195 -6.62 16.97 11.05
C ARG A 195 -7.23 17.41 9.74
N ASP A 196 -7.47 18.70 9.63
CA ASP A 196 -7.75 19.34 8.35
C ASP A 196 -6.47 19.57 7.55
N GLY A 197 -6.60 19.58 6.24
CA GLY A 197 -5.52 19.81 5.31
C GLY A 197 -6.03 19.91 3.87
N VAL A 198 -5.15 19.65 2.94
CA VAL A 198 -5.49 19.66 1.51
C VAL A 198 -4.98 18.40 0.83
N ILE A 199 -5.59 18.06 -0.30
CA ILE A 199 -5.10 17.07 -1.24
C ILE A 199 -5.03 17.70 -2.63
N GLY A 200 -3.99 17.38 -3.37
CA GLY A 200 -3.72 17.98 -4.68
C GLY A 200 -2.37 18.69 -4.69
N VAL A 201 -2.15 19.46 -5.74
CA VAL A 201 -1.03 20.38 -5.87
C VAL A 201 -1.57 21.73 -6.37
N PRO A 202 -0.99 22.86 -5.95
CA PRO A 202 -1.43 24.16 -6.43
C PRO A 202 -1.47 24.22 -7.97
N PRO A 203 -2.46 24.88 -8.57
CA PRO A 203 -3.61 25.53 -7.95
C PRO A 203 -4.83 24.62 -7.72
N ASN A 204 -4.70 23.31 -7.87
CA ASN A 204 -5.79 22.33 -7.85
C ASN A 204 -5.91 21.60 -6.48
N GLU A 205 -5.57 22.27 -5.40
CA GLU A 205 -5.76 21.76 -4.06
C GLU A 205 -7.23 21.78 -3.67
N VAL A 206 -7.67 20.70 -3.00
CA VAL A 206 -9.02 20.61 -2.44
C VAL A 206 -8.94 20.32 -0.95
N PRO A 207 -9.85 20.88 -0.13
CA PRO A 207 -9.89 20.58 1.30
C PRO A 207 -10.04 19.09 1.57
N LYS A 208 -9.33 18.60 2.58
CA LYS A 208 -9.34 17.20 3.00
C LYS A 208 -9.26 17.14 4.52
N HIS A 209 -10.25 16.48 5.12
CA HIS A 209 -10.15 16.05 6.51
C HIS A 209 -9.53 14.66 6.53
N TRP A 210 -8.40 14.53 7.20
CA TRP A 210 -7.68 13.29 7.39
C TRP A 210 -8.03 12.66 8.72
N HIS A 211 -8.36 11.38 8.71
CA HIS A 211 -8.43 10.55 9.91
C HIS A 211 -7.73 9.23 9.59
N VAL A 212 -6.50 9.07 10.07
CA VAL A 212 -5.58 8.02 9.64
C VAL A 212 -4.93 7.36 10.85
N PHE A 213 -4.87 6.05 10.84
CA PHE A 213 -4.04 5.26 11.76
C PHE A 213 -2.78 4.80 11.02
N HIS A 214 -1.62 5.24 11.48
CA HIS A 214 -0.31 4.80 10.99
C HIS A 214 0.17 3.66 11.88
N VAL A 215 0.35 2.48 11.33
CA VAL A 215 0.62 1.27 12.11
C VAL A 215 1.92 0.62 11.70
N ILE A 216 2.72 0.24 12.70
CA ILE A 216 3.84 -0.69 12.57
C ILE A 216 3.64 -1.75 13.64
N ALA A 217 3.53 -3.01 13.23
CA ALA A 217 3.24 -4.11 14.13
C ALA A 217 4.01 -5.38 13.73
N ARG A 218 4.47 -6.15 14.69
CA ARG A 218 5.19 -7.40 14.50
C ARG A 218 4.26 -8.57 14.73
N ARG A 219 4.15 -9.48 13.76
CA ARG A 219 3.36 -10.71 13.93
C ARG A 219 3.92 -11.56 15.06
N GLY A 220 3.05 -12.02 15.98
CA GLY A 220 3.39 -12.98 17.00
C GLY A 220 3.86 -14.33 16.42
N GLY A 221 4.56 -15.10 17.24
CA GLY A 221 4.99 -16.46 16.89
C GLY A 221 3.87 -17.49 16.96
#